data_29cd03f635d7da9d0e2588dd34684848
#
_entry.id   29cd03f635d7da9d0e2588dd34684848
#
_cell.length_a   1.000
_cell.length_b   1.000
_cell.length_c   1.000
_cell.angle_alpha   90.00
_cell.angle_beta   90.00
_cell.angle_gamma   90.00
#
_symmetry.space_group_name_H-M   'P 1'
#
loop_
_entity.id
_entity.type
_entity.pdbx_description
1 polymer ?
#
loop_
_entity_poly.entity_id
_entity_poly.type
_entity_poly.pdbx_seq_one_letter_code
_entity_poly.pdbx_strand_id
1 'polypeptide(L)'
;DTALLPSENRLRAEFENIWEKAKKDKENNYGYHMSKTDFYLFHMVHLNKHFEGCGTGLRYFVDEYYLMKDPEITEKQEEIDRRLEEMELLEFKQKIRKLTQIMFCRKIEDISHLFDENPEMRPVFDYVMSCGAYGTIDVFINNRMKKSGNKFRYFLSRLNCKEEYLRHDYPVLRKHPRLRPVFLVYRLISAPFKKPDRVKAEFKALFSKNKPEKQNKK
;
A
#
# COMPACT_ATOMS: atom_id res chain seq x y z
N ASP A 1 -14.20 -8.11 -3.92
CA ASP A 1 -13.19 -8.84 -3.12
C ASP A 1 -12.60 -7.90 -2.08
N THR A 2 -13.09 -7.99 -0.84
CA THR A 2 -12.63 -7.18 0.31
C THR A 2 -11.16 -7.42 0.68
N ALA A 3 -10.50 -8.42 0.09
CA ALA A 3 -9.08 -8.69 0.28
C ALA A 3 -8.18 -7.58 -0.31
N LEU A 4 -8.69 -6.78 -1.24
CA LEU A 4 -7.97 -5.65 -1.82
C LEU A 4 -7.93 -4.43 -0.88
N LEU A 5 -8.82 -4.36 0.11
CA LEU A 5 -8.87 -3.25 1.05
C LEU A 5 -7.97 -3.50 2.28
N PRO A 6 -7.52 -2.44 2.95
CA PRO A 6 -6.86 -2.55 4.24
C PRO A 6 -7.74 -3.24 5.28
N SER A 7 -7.13 -3.79 6.32
CA SER A 7 -7.86 -4.45 7.43
C SER A 7 -8.57 -3.48 8.39
N GLU A 8 -8.47 -2.19 8.15
CA GLU A 8 -9.08 -1.15 8.98
C GLU A 8 -10.58 -1.05 8.70
N ASN A 9 -11.38 -1.22 9.74
CA ASN A 9 -12.85 -1.28 9.62
C ASN A 9 -13.45 -0.02 8.95
N ARG A 10 -12.91 1.17 9.24
CA ARG A 10 -13.40 2.44 8.64
C ARG A 10 -13.22 2.49 7.12
N LEU A 11 -12.09 1.99 6.60
CA LEU A 11 -11.82 1.95 5.15
C LEU A 11 -12.66 0.90 4.44
N ARG A 12 -13.04 -0.18 5.16
CA ARG A 12 -13.95 -1.20 4.64
C ARG A 12 -15.38 -0.72 4.59
N ALA A 13 -15.84 -0.02 5.62
CA ALA A 13 -17.20 0.48 5.72
C ALA A 13 -17.58 1.37 4.51
N GLU A 14 -16.63 2.18 4.01
CA GLU A 14 -16.84 3.04 2.85
C GLU A 14 -17.21 2.25 1.57
N PHE A 15 -16.68 1.02 1.45
CA PHE A 15 -16.89 0.16 0.27
C PHE A 15 -17.78 -1.05 0.55
N GLU A 16 -18.44 -1.12 1.72
CA GLU A 16 -19.24 -2.28 2.11
C GLU A 16 -20.40 -2.52 1.12
N ASN A 17 -21.05 -1.44 0.68
CA ASN A 17 -22.19 -1.48 -0.24
C ASN A 17 -21.82 -1.03 -1.65
N ILE A 18 -20.58 -1.19 -2.06
CA ILE A 18 -20.10 -0.71 -3.37
C ILE A 18 -20.83 -1.37 -4.54
N TRP A 19 -21.24 -2.63 -4.39
CA TRP A 19 -21.98 -3.37 -5.42
C TRP A 19 -23.41 -2.88 -5.60
N GLU A 20 -24.04 -2.38 -4.55
CA GLU A 20 -25.39 -1.79 -4.61
C GLU A 20 -25.38 -0.44 -5.35
N LYS A 21 -24.27 0.30 -5.24
CA LYS A 21 -24.04 1.58 -5.90
C LYS A 21 -23.51 1.42 -7.33
N ALA A 22 -22.96 0.25 -7.67
CA ALA A 22 -22.34 0.00 -8.97
C ALA A 22 -23.41 -0.03 -10.08
N LYS A 23 -23.13 0.63 -11.19
CA LYS A 23 -24.00 0.65 -12.36
C LYS A 23 -23.65 -0.50 -13.30
N LYS A 24 -24.67 -1.21 -13.77
CA LYS A 24 -24.50 -2.25 -14.78
C LYS A 24 -24.03 -1.63 -16.10
N ASP A 25 -23.06 -2.29 -16.74
CA ASP A 25 -22.61 -1.93 -18.07
C ASP A 25 -23.76 -2.06 -19.10
N LYS A 26 -23.86 -1.10 -20.02
CA LYS A 26 -24.85 -1.12 -21.08
C LYS A 26 -24.49 -2.05 -22.24
N GLU A 27 -23.19 -2.22 -22.48
CA GLU A 27 -22.65 -3.00 -23.60
C GLU A 27 -22.34 -4.45 -23.21
N ASN A 28 -22.21 -4.71 -21.89
CA ASN A 28 -21.78 -5.99 -21.37
C ASN A 28 -22.72 -6.46 -20.25
N ASN A 29 -23.34 -7.60 -20.45
CA ASN A 29 -24.29 -8.16 -19.47
C ASN A 29 -23.65 -8.56 -18.13
N TYR A 30 -22.33 -8.60 -18.03
CA TYR A 30 -21.56 -9.08 -16.87
C TYR A 30 -20.76 -7.95 -16.20
N GLY A 31 -20.63 -6.78 -16.82
CA GLY A 31 -19.86 -5.66 -16.33
C GLY A 31 -20.64 -4.79 -15.35
N TYR A 32 -19.96 -4.31 -14.31
CA TYR A 32 -20.45 -3.30 -13.38
C TYR A 32 -19.35 -2.26 -13.17
N HIS A 33 -19.73 -0.99 -13.12
CA HIS A 33 -18.82 0.13 -12.95
C HIS A 33 -19.13 0.89 -11.67
N MET A 34 -18.13 1.22 -10.92
CA MET A 34 -18.20 2.18 -9.82
C MET A 34 -18.45 3.58 -10.41
N SER A 35 -19.00 4.49 -9.60
CA SER A 35 -18.93 5.92 -9.92
C SER A 35 -17.46 6.35 -10.02
N LYS A 36 -17.16 7.41 -10.78
CA LYS A 36 -15.80 7.95 -10.87
C LYS A 36 -15.26 8.37 -9.51
N THR A 37 -16.12 8.94 -8.67
CA THR A 37 -15.81 9.30 -7.28
C THR A 37 -15.39 8.08 -6.45
N ASP A 38 -16.23 7.03 -6.45
CA ASP A 38 -15.92 5.81 -5.68
C ASP A 38 -14.68 5.10 -6.21
N PHE A 39 -14.49 5.11 -7.53
CA PHE A 39 -13.28 4.56 -8.17
C PHE A 39 -12.02 5.33 -7.73
N TYR A 40 -12.08 6.67 -7.68
CA TYR A 40 -10.95 7.48 -7.23
C TYR A 40 -10.63 7.24 -5.76
N LEU A 41 -11.65 7.18 -4.90
CA LEU A 41 -11.46 6.83 -3.50
C LEU A 41 -10.84 5.44 -3.32
N PHE A 42 -11.34 4.46 -4.07
CA PHE A 42 -10.76 3.11 -4.07
C PHE A 42 -9.30 3.13 -4.53
N HIS A 43 -8.97 3.89 -5.58
CA HIS A 43 -7.60 4.07 -6.05
C HIS A 43 -6.70 4.61 -4.95
N MET A 44 -7.09 5.66 -4.22
CA MET A 44 -6.32 6.23 -3.12
C MET A 44 -6.13 5.26 -1.96
N VAL A 45 -7.17 4.56 -1.53
CA VAL A 45 -7.11 3.54 -0.46
C VAL A 45 -6.18 2.39 -0.86
N HIS A 46 -6.29 1.92 -2.09
CA HIS A 46 -5.49 0.83 -2.63
C HIS A 46 -4.02 1.24 -2.78
N LEU A 47 -3.77 2.44 -3.31
CA LEU A 47 -2.44 3.01 -3.43
C LEU A 47 -1.77 3.18 -2.05
N ASN A 48 -2.49 3.71 -1.06
CA ASN A 48 -1.96 3.86 0.30
C ASN A 48 -1.59 2.51 0.92
N LYS A 49 -2.43 1.48 0.74
CA LYS A 49 -2.14 0.11 1.18
C LYS A 49 -0.82 -0.41 0.61
N HIS A 50 -0.57 -0.18 -0.68
CA HIS A 50 0.68 -0.58 -1.32
C HIS A 50 1.84 0.29 -0.87
N PHE A 51 1.68 1.59 -0.86
CA PHE A 51 2.71 2.55 -0.46
C PHE A 51 3.27 2.24 0.93
N GLU A 52 2.40 1.97 1.88
CA GLU A 52 2.80 1.61 3.25
C GLU A 52 3.17 0.13 3.43
N GLY A 53 2.81 -0.71 2.48
CA GLY A 53 3.09 -2.14 2.48
C GLY A 53 4.37 -2.53 1.76
N CYS A 54 4.23 -3.10 0.59
CA CYS A 54 5.35 -3.59 -0.24
C CYS A 54 6.00 -2.51 -1.11
N GLY A 55 5.51 -1.29 -1.04
CA GLY A 55 5.90 -0.19 -1.90
C GLY A 55 5.01 -0.08 -3.14
N THR A 56 5.11 1.04 -3.83
CA THR A 56 4.36 1.33 -5.04
C THR A 56 5.30 1.85 -6.13
N GLY A 57 5.07 1.43 -7.38
CA GLY A 57 5.84 1.88 -8.52
C GLY A 57 5.16 3.01 -9.30
N LEU A 58 5.82 3.44 -10.37
CA LEU A 58 5.39 4.56 -11.23
C LEU A 58 4.00 4.40 -11.83
N ARG A 59 3.51 3.17 -12.02
CA ARG A 59 2.22 2.90 -12.64
C ARG A 59 1.08 3.65 -11.95
N TYR A 60 1.05 3.64 -10.62
CA TYR A 60 0.00 4.32 -9.85
C TYR A 60 0.01 5.84 -10.03
N PHE A 61 1.17 6.43 -10.28
CA PHE A 61 1.30 7.85 -10.56
C PHE A 61 0.86 8.21 -11.98
N VAL A 62 1.01 7.29 -12.92
CA VAL A 62 0.42 7.42 -14.27
C VAL A 62 -1.09 7.36 -14.19
N ASP A 63 -1.64 6.41 -13.42
CA ASP A 63 -3.08 6.32 -13.19
C ASP A 63 -3.60 7.61 -12.54
N GLU A 64 -2.92 8.14 -11.48
CA GLU A 64 -3.28 9.42 -10.85
C GLU A 64 -3.21 10.61 -11.83
N TYR A 65 -2.21 10.64 -12.71
CA TYR A 65 -2.09 11.70 -13.72
C TYR A 65 -3.30 11.79 -14.65
N TYR A 66 -3.86 10.66 -15.04
CA TYR A 66 -5.08 10.64 -15.84
C TYR A 66 -6.33 10.94 -15.00
N LEU A 67 -6.41 10.38 -13.80
CA LEU A 67 -7.56 10.59 -12.91
C LEU A 67 -7.69 12.05 -12.47
N MET A 68 -6.59 12.74 -12.16
CA MET A 68 -6.64 14.16 -11.77
C MET A 68 -7.06 15.11 -12.91
N LYS A 69 -7.07 14.63 -14.16
CA LYS A 69 -7.52 15.36 -15.35
C LYS A 69 -8.94 14.98 -15.77
N ASP A 70 -9.53 13.96 -15.14
CA ASP A 70 -10.90 13.56 -15.45
C ASP A 70 -11.89 14.65 -15.00
N PRO A 71 -12.75 15.19 -15.90
CA PRO A 71 -13.65 16.28 -15.57
C PRO A 71 -14.60 15.96 -14.42
N GLU A 72 -15.15 14.73 -14.36
CA GLU A 72 -16.08 14.32 -13.31
C GLU A 72 -15.40 14.26 -11.94
N ILE A 73 -14.14 13.81 -11.87
CA ILE A 73 -13.34 13.80 -10.63
C ILE A 73 -13.00 15.24 -10.21
N THR A 74 -12.69 16.10 -11.17
CA THR A 74 -12.37 17.51 -10.90
C THR A 74 -13.59 18.28 -10.38
N GLU A 75 -14.77 18.04 -10.97
CA GLU A 75 -16.02 18.65 -10.53
C GLU A 75 -16.41 18.22 -9.11
N LYS A 76 -16.14 16.97 -8.74
CA LYS A 76 -16.48 16.41 -7.43
C LYS A 76 -15.33 16.44 -6.41
N GLN A 77 -14.33 17.31 -6.64
CA GLN A 77 -13.13 17.36 -5.83
C GLN A 77 -13.41 17.61 -4.34
N GLU A 78 -14.37 18.49 -4.00
CA GLU A 78 -14.73 18.80 -2.60
C GLU A 78 -15.35 17.59 -1.89
N GLU A 79 -16.23 16.84 -2.57
CA GLU A 79 -16.82 15.61 -2.06
C GLU A 79 -15.74 14.55 -1.80
N ILE A 80 -14.84 14.38 -2.75
CA ILE A 80 -13.71 13.44 -2.64
C ILE A 80 -12.81 13.82 -1.48
N ASP A 81 -12.48 15.08 -1.32
CA ASP A 81 -11.59 15.55 -0.26
C ASP A 81 -12.20 15.33 1.12
N ARG A 82 -13.47 15.66 1.31
CA ARG A 82 -14.19 15.40 2.57
C ARG A 82 -14.18 13.91 2.92
N ARG A 83 -14.50 13.02 1.97
CA ARG A 83 -14.51 11.56 2.20
C ARG A 83 -13.10 11.02 2.49
N LEU A 84 -12.05 11.55 1.85
CA LEU A 84 -10.67 11.19 2.13
C LEU A 84 -10.20 11.72 3.49
N GLU A 85 -10.69 12.87 3.93
CA GLU A 85 -10.43 13.39 5.28
C GLU A 85 -11.04 12.49 6.36
N GLU A 86 -12.28 12.05 6.19
CA GLU A 86 -12.94 11.08 7.07
C GLU A 86 -12.17 9.74 7.14
N MET A 87 -11.48 9.36 6.07
CA MET A 87 -10.61 8.19 5.99
C MET A 87 -9.16 8.44 6.46
N GLU A 88 -8.81 9.67 6.89
CA GLU A 88 -7.44 10.12 7.20
C GLU A 88 -6.44 9.92 6.03
N LEU A 89 -6.92 10.07 4.79
CA LEU A 89 -6.13 9.90 3.57
C LEU A 89 -5.96 11.20 2.75
N LEU A 90 -6.49 12.32 3.21
CA LEU A 90 -6.41 13.59 2.48
C LEU A 90 -4.95 14.06 2.30
N GLU A 91 -4.14 14.03 3.37
CA GLU A 91 -2.72 14.38 3.29
C GLU A 91 -1.95 13.44 2.35
N PHE A 92 -2.29 12.14 2.37
CA PHE A 92 -1.71 11.17 1.45
C PHE A 92 -2.04 11.50 0.00
N LYS A 93 -3.31 11.79 -0.31
CA LYS A 93 -3.74 12.23 -1.65
C LYS A 93 -2.98 13.47 -2.10
N GLN A 94 -2.87 14.49 -1.25
CA GLN A 94 -2.15 15.74 -1.57
C GLN A 94 -0.67 15.46 -1.91
N LYS A 95 -0.02 14.60 -1.13
CA LYS A 95 1.36 14.16 -1.37
C LYS A 95 1.51 13.45 -2.71
N ILE A 96 0.64 12.48 -3.01
CA ILE A 96 0.66 11.73 -4.27
C ILE A 96 0.41 12.65 -5.45
N ARG A 97 -0.60 13.52 -5.37
CA ARG A 97 -0.93 14.48 -6.43
C ARG A 97 0.21 15.46 -6.69
N LYS A 98 0.84 15.99 -5.63
CA LYS A 98 1.99 16.88 -5.73
C LYS A 98 3.15 16.19 -6.46
N LEU A 99 3.49 14.96 -6.09
CA LEU A 99 4.55 14.19 -6.76
C LEU A 99 4.19 13.92 -8.22
N THR A 100 2.95 13.55 -8.51
CA THR A 100 2.44 13.32 -9.87
C THR A 100 2.58 14.58 -10.73
N GLN A 101 2.23 15.75 -10.20
CA GLN A 101 2.39 17.02 -10.91
C GLN A 101 3.85 17.35 -11.21
N ILE A 102 4.75 17.12 -10.25
CA ILE A 102 6.19 17.32 -10.45
C ILE A 102 6.70 16.41 -11.59
N MET A 103 6.28 15.14 -11.59
CA MET A 103 6.80 14.15 -12.53
C MET A 103 6.22 14.26 -13.95
N PHE A 104 4.95 14.65 -14.10
CA PHE A 104 4.23 14.50 -15.37
C PHE A 104 3.65 15.80 -15.95
N CYS A 105 3.52 16.87 -15.17
CA CYS A 105 2.91 18.11 -15.64
C CYS A 105 3.93 19.17 -16.06
N ARG A 106 5.22 18.90 -15.96
CA ARG A 106 6.30 19.80 -16.37
C ARG A 106 7.08 19.21 -17.54
N LYS A 107 7.60 20.07 -18.42
CA LYS A 107 8.65 19.65 -19.36
C LYS A 107 9.93 19.46 -18.54
N ILE A 108 10.43 18.25 -18.51
CA ILE A 108 11.64 17.89 -17.80
C ILE A 108 12.77 17.90 -18.82
N GLU A 109 13.55 18.96 -18.82
CA GLU A 109 14.80 19.04 -19.61
C GLU A 109 15.97 18.43 -18.83
N ASP A 110 15.96 18.57 -17.50
CA ASP A 110 16.96 17.99 -16.61
C ASP A 110 16.30 17.49 -15.30
N ILE A 111 16.50 16.21 -15.04
CA ILE A 111 15.99 15.54 -13.82
C ILE A 111 16.69 16.07 -12.56
N SER A 112 17.91 16.61 -12.67
CA SER A 112 18.67 17.12 -11.52
C SER A 112 17.95 18.24 -10.78
N HIS A 113 17.23 19.11 -11.53
CA HIS A 113 16.49 20.27 -11.01
C HIS A 113 15.00 20.00 -10.70
N LEU A 114 14.55 18.75 -10.89
CA LEU A 114 13.13 18.39 -10.75
C LEU A 114 12.53 18.74 -9.38
N PHE A 115 13.35 18.74 -8.33
CA PHE A 115 12.92 18.93 -6.95
C PHE A 115 13.44 20.22 -6.31
N ASP A 116 14.05 21.14 -7.06
CA ASP A 116 14.61 22.39 -6.50
C ASP A 116 13.54 23.24 -5.79
N GLU A 117 12.33 23.29 -6.34
CA GLU A 117 11.19 24.02 -5.76
C GLU A 117 10.46 23.22 -4.66
N ASN A 118 10.64 21.89 -4.61
CA ASN A 118 9.93 21.00 -3.70
C ASN A 118 10.89 19.92 -3.17
N PRO A 119 11.94 20.31 -2.43
CA PRO A 119 12.97 19.36 -1.99
C PRO A 119 12.43 18.26 -1.05
N GLU A 120 11.33 18.52 -0.34
CA GLU A 120 10.65 17.57 0.53
C GLU A 120 10.03 16.38 -0.24
N MET A 121 9.81 16.53 -1.54
CA MET A 121 9.25 15.47 -2.38
C MET A 121 10.33 14.52 -2.91
N ARG A 122 11.59 14.88 -2.86
CA ARG A 122 12.70 14.05 -3.31
C ARG A 122 12.78 12.70 -2.58
N PRO A 123 12.67 12.61 -1.25
CA PRO A 123 12.67 11.32 -0.55
C PRO A 123 11.48 10.43 -0.94
N VAL A 124 10.32 11.03 -1.25
CA VAL A 124 9.13 10.29 -1.69
C VAL A 124 9.35 9.71 -3.09
N PHE A 125 9.92 10.50 -3.99
CA PHE A 125 10.30 10.06 -5.32
C PHE A 125 11.34 8.92 -5.26
N ASP A 126 12.42 9.09 -4.51
CA ASP A 126 13.47 8.08 -4.36
C ASP A 126 12.90 6.78 -3.78
N TYR A 127 11.95 6.88 -2.84
CA TYR A 127 11.22 5.73 -2.31
C TYR A 127 10.44 5.01 -3.42
N VAL A 128 9.64 5.74 -4.20
CA VAL A 128 8.85 5.17 -5.31
C VAL A 128 9.76 4.51 -6.35
N MET A 129 10.85 5.16 -6.73
CA MET A 129 11.82 4.61 -7.68
C MET A 129 12.50 3.35 -7.16
N SER A 130 12.75 3.27 -5.85
CA SER A 130 13.34 2.08 -5.21
C SER A 130 12.40 0.88 -5.16
N CYS A 131 11.08 1.11 -5.25
CA CYS A 131 10.07 0.06 -5.20
C CYS A 131 9.97 -0.77 -6.49
N GLY A 132 10.51 -0.28 -7.63
CA GLY A 132 10.28 -0.90 -8.93
C GLY A 132 8.81 -0.84 -9.35
N ALA A 133 8.40 -1.73 -10.26
CA ALA A 133 7.04 -1.67 -10.82
C ALA A 133 5.93 -2.09 -9.83
N TYR A 134 6.22 -3.03 -8.93
CA TYR A 134 5.22 -3.69 -8.07
C TYR A 134 5.58 -3.72 -6.58
N GLY A 135 6.60 -2.97 -6.18
CA GLY A 135 7.18 -3.09 -4.85
C GLY A 135 8.14 -4.26 -4.70
N THR A 136 8.89 -4.30 -3.60
CA THR A 136 9.88 -5.32 -3.33
C THR A 136 9.71 -5.93 -1.95
N ILE A 137 10.24 -7.15 -1.77
CA ILE A 137 10.26 -7.81 -0.46
C ILE A 137 11.06 -6.98 0.56
N ASP A 138 12.16 -6.37 0.12
CA ASP A 138 13.00 -5.54 0.99
C ASP A 138 12.24 -4.28 1.49
N VAL A 139 11.53 -3.58 0.60
CA VAL A 139 10.67 -2.44 0.98
C VAL A 139 9.59 -2.88 1.95
N PHE A 140 8.93 -4.01 1.69
CA PHE A 140 7.91 -4.55 2.59
C PHE A 140 8.45 -4.83 4.00
N ILE A 141 9.62 -5.46 4.10
CA ILE A 141 10.25 -5.76 5.37
C ILE A 141 10.63 -4.47 6.10
N ASN A 142 11.26 -3.51 5.39
CA ASN A 142 11.69 -2.23 5.94
C ASN A 142 10.49 -1.41 6.46
N ASN A 143 9.40 -1.32 5.71
CA ASN A 143 8.18 -0.63 6.13
C ASN A 143 7.58 -1.27 7.39
N ARG A 144 7.53 -2.60 7.45
CA ARG A 144 7.06 -3.31 8.64
C ARG A 144 7.95 -3.13 9.84
N MET A 145 9.26 -3.12 9.64
CA MET A 145 10.22 -2.86 10.72
C MET A 145 10.07 -1.44 11.28
N LYS A 146 9.91 -0.43 10.42
CA LYS A 146 9.62 0.96 10.82
C LYS A 146 8.32 1.02 11.65
N LYS A 147 7.24 0.41 11.20
CA LYS A 147 5.96 0.33 11.94
C LYS A 147 6.05 -0.41 13.28
N SER A 148 6.93 -1.40 13.40
CA SER A 148 7.13 -2.16 14.64
C SER A 148 7.98 -1.40 15.68
N GLY A 149 8.64 -0.32 15.31
CA GLY A 149 9.51 0.50 16.17
C GLY A 149 10.91 -0.09 16.39
N ASN A 150 11.05 -1.40 16.49
CA ASN A 150 12.36 -2.06 16.58
C ASN A 150 12.36 -3.48 15.99
N LYS A 151 13.56 -4.01 15.73
CA LYS A 151 13.79 -5.32 15.14
C LYS A 151 13.20 -6.48 15.96
N PHE A 152 13.28 -6.38 17.29
CA PHE A 152 12.78 -7.41 18.19
C PHE A 152 11.25 -7.48 18.18
N ARG A 153 10.56 -6.32 18.23
CA ARG A 153 9.09 -6.26 18.09
C ARG A 153 8.64 -6.76 16.71
N TYR A 154 9.39 -6.44 15.66
CA TYR A 154 9.12 -7.00 14.33
C TYR A 154 9.20 -8.52 14.35
N PHE A 155 10.29 -9.08 14.92
CA PHE A 155 10.46 -10.53 15.04
C PHE A 155 9.31 -11.17 15.83
N LEU A 156 8.95 -10.63 16.99
CA LEU A 156 7.80 -11.12 17.77
C LEU A 156 6.48 -11.05 16.98
N SER A 157 6.28 -9.98 16.20
CA SER A 157 5.09 -9.85 15.35
C SER A 157 5.01 -10.93 14.26
N ARG A 158 6.16 -11.43 13.82
CA ARG A 158 6.25 -12.55 12.86
C ARG A 158 5.91 -13.90 13.49
N LEU A 159 6.24 -14.06 14.76
CA LEU A 159 5.87 -15.25 15.54
C LEU A 159 4.37 -15.26 15.84
N ASN A 160 3.81 -14.12 16.21
CA ASN A 160 2.40 -13.98 16.55
C ASN A 160 1.56 -13.54 15.33
N CYS A 161 1.19 -14.51 14.48
CA CYS A 161 0.31 -14.26 13.35
C CYS A 161 -1.12 -14.01 13.81
N LYS A 162 -1.80 -13.00 13.21
CA LYS A 162 -3.24 -12.77 13.44
C LYS A 162 -4.02 -14.05 13.11
N GLU A 163 -5.00 -14.35 13.95
CA GLU A 163 -5.81 -15.57 13.87
C GLU A 163 -6.53 -15.73 12.52
N GLU A 164 -7.00 -14.63 11.94
CA GLU A 164 -7.67 -14.60 10.64
C GLU A 164 -6.79 -15.17 9.51
N TYR A 165 -5.50 -14.75 9.47
CA TYR A 165 -4.55 -15.28 8.46
C TYR A 165 -4.22 -16.76 8.71
N LEU A 166 -4.12 -17.16 9.98
CA LEU A 166 -3.87 -18.56 10.31
C LEU A 166 -5.05 -19.45 9.91
N ARG A 167 -6.28 -19.00 10.17
CA ARG A 167 -7.51 -19.72 9.79
C ARG A 167 -7.73 -19.75 8.27
N HIS A 168 -7.23 -18.74 7.55
CA HIS A 168 -7.23 -18.73 6.09
C HIS A 168 -6.25 -19.75 5.54
N ASP A 169 -5.00 -19.73 6.02
CA ASP A 169 -3.93 -20.62 5.54
C ASP A 169 -4.13 -22.08 5.99
N TYR A 170 -4.79 -22.27 7.14
CA TYR A 170 -5.05 -23.58 7.75
C TYR A 170 -6.53 -23.72 8.15
N PRO A 171 -7.40 -24.12 7.21
CA PRO A 171 -8.86 -24.22 7.46
C PRO A 171 -9.26 -25.13 8.63
N VAL A 172 -8.41 -26.11 8.98
CA VAL A 172 -8.58 -27.00 10.14
C VAL A 172 -8.73 -26.22 11.45
N LEU A 173 -8.10 -25.05 11.56
CA LEU A 173 -8.19 -24.20 12.76
C LEU A 173 -9.57 -23.56 12.97
N ARG A 174 -10.45 -23.58 11.96
CA ARG A 174 -11.86 -23.17 12.11
C ARG A 174 -12.63 -24.15 12.98
N LYS A 175 -12.32 -25.44 12.85
CA LYS A 175 -12.94 -26.53 13.63
C LYS A 175 -12.21 -26.81 14.94
N HIS A 176 -10.89 -26.63 14.97
CA HIS A 176 -10.02 -26.97 16.10
C HIS A 176 -9.09 -25.80 16.50
N PRO A 177 -9.61 -24.70 17.10
CA PRO A 177 -8.81 -23.52 17.43
C PRO A 177 -7.69 -23.80 18.45
N ARG A 178 -7.82 -24.85 19.27
CA ARG A 178 -6.78 -25.27 20.24
C ARG A 178 -5.47 -25.72 19.59
N LEU A 179 -5.49 -26.08 18.29
CA LEU A 179 -4.30 -26.47 17.53
C LEU A 179 -3.45 -25.26 17.06
N ARG A 180 -3.89 -24.04 17.35
CA ARG A 180 -3.17 -22.79 16.97
C ARG A 180 -1.66 -22.82 17.31
N PRO A 181 -1.21 -23.20 18.50
CA PRO A 181 0.23 -23.25 18.82
C PRO A 181 1.01 -24.19 17.90
N VAL A 182 0.45 -25.37 17.61
CA VAL A 182 1.05 -26.35 16.73
C VAL A 182 1.26 -25.79 15.32
N PHE A 183 0.23 -25.13 14.78
CA PHE A 183 0.31 -24.52 13.44
C PHE A 183 1.23 -23.29 13.38
N LEU A 184 1.40 -22.55 14.47
CA LEU A 184 2.42 -21.49 14.57
C LEU A 184 3.83 -22.07 14.45
N VAL A 185 4.13 -23.14 15.19
CA VAL A 185 5.43 -23.85 15.13
C VAL A 185 5.64 -24.46 13.73
N TYR A 186 4.65 -25.16 13.19
CA TYR A 186 4.71 -25.72 11.84
C TYR A 186 4.99 -24.64 10.77
N ARG A 187 4.33 -23.49 10.87
CA ARG A 187 4.55 -22.35 9.97
C ARG A 187 5.99 -21.83 10.04
N LEU A 188 6.57 -21.73 11.23
CA LEU A 188 7.96 -21.30 11.41
C LEU A 188 8.94 -22.29 10.76
N ILE A 189 8.75 -23.57 11.00
CA ILE A 189 9.63 -24.62 10.45
C ILE A 189 9.45 -24.73 8.93
N SER A 190 8.23 -24.59 8.41
CA SER A 190 7.95 -24.71 6.97
C SER A 190 8.27 -23.46 6.17
N ALA A 191 8.41 -22.28 6.80
CA ALA A 191 8.64 -21.00 6.11
C ALA A 191 9.92 -20.98 5.24
N PRO A 192 11.08 -21.47 5.69
CA PRO A 192 12.30 -21.51 4.87
C PRO A 192 12.14 -22.33 3.60
N PHE A 193 11.32 -23.39 3.64
CA PHE A 193 11.08 -24.27 2.49
C PHE A 193 10.03 -23.71 1.54
N LYS A 194 8.99 -23.06 2.07
CA LYS A 194 7.87 -22.52 1.25
C LYS A 194 8.18 -21.15 0.63
N LYS A 195 8.97 -20.32 1.33
CA LYS A 195 9.25 -18.92 0.92
C LYS A 195 10.72 -18.57 1.22
N PRO A 196 11.71 -19.26 0.62
CA PRO A 196 13.13 -19.10 0.95
C PRO A 196 13.65 -17.68 0.77
N ASP A 197 13.28 -17.00 -0.31
CA ASP A 197 13.77 -15.65 -0.61
C ASP A 197 13.27 -14.63 0.42
N ARG A 198 12.03 -14.78 0.86
CA ARG A 198 11.47 -13.92 1.92
C ARG A 198 12.18 -14.14 3.25
N VAL A 199 12.43 -15.38 3.62
CA VAL A 199 13.15 -15.71 4.87
C VAL A 199 14.58 -15.16 4.82
N LYS A 200 15.29 -15.33 3.69
CA LYS A 200 16.63 -14.76 3.49
C LYS A 200 16.62 -13.23 3.63
N ALA A 201 15.66 -12.54 3.00
CA ALA A 201 15.53 -11.09 3.08
C ALA A 201 15.21 -10.63 4.52
N GLU A 202 14.32 -11.33 5.25
CA GLU A 202 14.01 -11.05 6.66
C GLU A 202 15.26 -11.23 7.55
N PHE A 203 16.03 -12.30 7.37
CA PHE A 203 17.29 -12.50 8.09
C PHE A 203 18.31 -11.40 7.77
N LYS A 204 18.51 -11.09 6.50
CA LYS A 204 19.39 -10.00 6.08
C LYS A 204 19.01 -8.68 6.76
N ALA A 205 17.73 -8.32 6.76
CA ALA A 205 17.23 -7.09 7.37
C ALA A 205 17.41 -7.07 8.91
N LEU A 206 17.16 -8.19 9.59
CA LEU A 206 17.34 -8.32 11.05
C LEU A 206 18.79 -8.19 11.47
N PHE A 207 19.72 -8.84 10.75
CA PHE A 207 21.14 -8.90 11.08
C PHE A 207 21.99 -7.83 10.40
N SER A 208 21.44 -7.06 9.45
CA SER A 208 22.15 -5.90 8.91
C SER A 208 22.38 -4.90 10.03
N LYS A 209 23.66 -4.48 10.22
CA LYS A 209 23.99 -3.34 11.07
C LYS A 209 23.28 -2.11 10.47
N ASN A 210 22.46 -1.42 11.27
CA ASN A 210 21.91 -0.13 10.87
C ASN A 210 23.09 0.78 10.52
N LYS A 211 23.37 0.99 9.24
CA LYS A 211 24.05 2.21 8.83
C LYS A 211 23.02 3.31 9.01
N PRO A 212 23.26 4.29 9.89
CA PRO A 212 22.41 5.48 9.90
C PRO A 212 22.48 6.06 8.49
N GLU A 213 21.31 6.30 7.88
CA GLU A 213 21.22 7.14 6.71
C GLU A 213 21.96 8.44 7.06
N LYS A 214 23.12 8.65 6.44
CA LYS A 214 23.79 9.94 6.52
C LYS A 214 22.81 10.94 5.92
N GLN A 215 22.12 11.67 6.78
CA GLN A 215 21.55 12.96 6.41
C GLN A 215 22.72 13.78 5.87
N ASN A 216 22.83 13.88 4.56
CA ASN A 216 23.69 14.86 3.94
C ASN A 216 23.13 16.24 4.31
N LYS A 217 23.61 16.76 5.45
CA LYS A 217 23.63 18.19 5.68
C LYS A 217 24.66 18.77 4.70
N LYS A 218 24.19 19.33 3.63
CA LYS A 218 24.81 20.44 2.92
C LYS A 218 23.72 21.28 2.28
#